data_99213962978f32fcfa161e02e2510ce4
#
_entry.id   99213962978f32fcfa161e02e2510ce4
#
_cell.length_a   1.000
_cell.length_b   1.000
_cell.length_c   1.000
_cell.angle_alpha   90.00
_cell.angle_beta   90.00
_cell.angle_gamma   90.00
#
_symmetry.space_group_name_H-M   'P 1'
#
loop_
_entity.id
_entity.type
_entity.pdbx_description
1 polymer ?
#
loop_
_entity_poly.entity_id
_entity_poly.type
_entity_poly.pdbx_seq_one_letter_code
_entity_poly.pdbx_strand_id
1 'polypeptide(L)'
;MFRIRAALIAFFCLFSASAAGAGDMTYNAEITVDVTAENASVAREKAMTEANRQAYTAVAKRVTTADGVRRLNELNDAQILNFIKEVSIISEKASNVRYIATLNVAVNEHILKTYM
;
A
#
# COMPACT_ATOMS: atom_id res chain seq x y z
N MET A 1 6.20 34.03 -24.34
CA MET A 1 7.02 33.22 -23.44
C MET A 1 6.42 33.13 -22.05
N PHE A 2 6.06 34.22 -21.48
CA PHE A 2 5.52 34.23 -20.14
C PHE A 2 4.24 33.44 -20.03
N ARG A 3 3.44 33.45 -21.06
CA ARG A 3 2.15 32.75 -21.06
C ARG A 3 2.31 31.25 -20.95
N ILE A 4 3.39 30.75 -21.49
CA ILE A 4 3.64 29.31 -21.46
C ILE A 4 3.83 28.82 -20.02
N ARG A 5 4.54 29.61 -19.24
CA ARG A 5 4.77 29.22 -17.84
C ARG A 5 3.49 29.23 -17.05
N ALA A 6 2.66 30.20 -17.30
CA ALA A 6 1.38 30.29 -16.62
C ALA A 6 0.52 29.07 -16.91
N ALA A 7 0.55 28.60 -18.15
CA ALA A 7 -0.22 27.43 -18.52
C ALA A 7 0.28 26.18 -17.78
N LEU A 8 1.58 26.06 -17.63
CA LEU A 8 2.14 24.92 -16.92
C LEU A 8 1.73 24.90 -15.45
N ILE A 9 1.72 26.08 -14.84
CA ILE A 9 1.32 26.17 -13.45
C ILE A 9 -0.14 25.79 -13.27
N ALA A 10 -0.99 26.21 -14.17
CA ALA A 10 -2.40 25.86 -14.11
C ALA A 10 -2.62 24.37 -14.21
N PHE A 11 -1.87 23.74 -15.08
CA PHE A 11 -1.96 22.30 -15.25
C PHE A 11 -1.58 21.56 -13.96
N PHE A 12 -0.55 22.03 -13.31
CA PHE A 12 -0.10 21.42 -12.07
C PHE A 12 -1.17 21.51 -10.99
N CYS A 13 -1.84 22.64 -10.90
CA CYS A 13 -2.90 22.83 -9.91
C CYS A 13 -4.06 21.87 -10.13
N LEU A 14 -4.42 21.64 -11.38
CA LEU A 14 -5.49 20.70 -11.69
C LEU A 14 -5.16 19.28 -11.22
N PHE A 15 -3.93 18.90 -11.41
CA PHE A 15 -3.50 17.58 -10.97
C PHE A 15 -3.62 17.43 -9.45
N SER A 16 -3.23 18.44 -8.74
CA SER A 16 -3.34 18.42 -7.28
C SER A 16 -4.80 18.30 -6.82
N ALA A 17 -5.69 18.98 -7.48
CA ALA A 17 -7.09 18.91 -7.14
C ALA A 17 -7.66 17.50 -7.32
N SER A 18 -7.22 16.80 -8.34
CA SER A 18 -7.67 15.42 -8.55
C SER A 18 -7.30 14.52 -7.40
N ALA A 19 -6.11 14.70 -6.89
CA ALA A 19 -5.64 13.87 -5.77
C ALA A 19 -6.48 14.08 -4.52
N ALA A 20 -6.97 15.31 -4.33
CA ALA A 20 -7.74 15.63 -3.15
C ALA A 20 -9.09 14.93 -3.07
N GLY A 21 -9.59 14.42 -4.20
CA GLY A 21 -10.89 13.77 -4.24
C GLY A 21 -10.88 12.29 -3.93
N ALA A 22 -9.83 11.76 -3.35
CA ALA A 22 -9.64 10.34 -3.24
C ALA A 22 -10.55 9.59 -2.27
N GLY A 23 -11.27 10.21 -1.38
CA GLY A 23 -12.16 9.53 -0.46
C GLY A 23 -11.47 9.02 0.79
N ASP A 24 -12.14 8.12 1.50
CA ASP A 24 -11.66 7.62 2.78
C ASP A 24 -10.50 6.64 2.61
N MET A 25 -9.36 6.97 3.19
CA MET A 25 -8.14 6.19 3.08
C MET A 25 -7.76 5.50 4.39
N THR A 26 -8.65 5.49 5.37
CA THR A 26 -8.35 4.91 6.69
C THR A 26 -7.92 3.45 6.60
N TYR A 27 -8.55 2.69 5.75
CA TYR A 27 -8.28 1.26 5.59
C TYR A 27 -7.44 0.94 4.37
N ASN A 28 -6.84 1.96 3.77
CA ASN A 28 -5.93 1.79 2.64
C ASN A 28 -4.54 2.24 3.02
N ALA A 29 -3.53 1.61 2.45
CA ALA A 29 -2.15 2.03 2.67
C ALA A 29 -1.37 1.95 1.37
N GLU A 30 -0.57 2.96 1.09
CA GLU A 30 0.34 2.95 -0.04
C GLU A 30 1.69 2.47 0.47
N ILE A 31 2.15 1.36 -0.08
CA ILE A 31 3.37 0.69 0.38
C ILE A 31 4.36 0.60 -0.76
N THR A 32 5.61 0.93 -0.49
CA THR A 32 6.69 0.73 -1.45
C THR A 32 7.57 -0.41 -0.95
N VAL A 33 7.80 -1.39 -1.82
CA VAL A 33 8.63 -2.55 -1.49
C VAL A 33 9.78 -2.66 -2.46
N ASP A 34 10.89 -3.24 -1.98
CA ASP A 34 12.10 -3.43 -2.76
C ASP A 34 12.74 -4.73 -2.26
N VAL A 35 12.57 -5.80 -3.02
CA VAL A 35 12.99 -7.12 -2.60
C VAL A 35 13.92 -7.75 -3.61
N THR A 36 15.01 -8.34 -3.14
CA THR A 36 15.94 -9.11 -3.94
C THR A 36 15.85 -10.56 -3.52
N ALA A 37 15.82 -11.46 -4.48
CA ALA A 37 15.75 -12.90 -4.21
C ALA A 37 16.48 -13.66 -5.31
N GLU A 38 16.38 -14.98 -5.31
CA GLU A 38 17.09 -15.81 -6.26
C GLU A 38 16.59 -15.63 -7.72
N ASN A 39 15.34 -15.24 -7.88
CA ASN A 39 14.78 -14.92 -9.19
C ASN A 39 13.64 -13.93 -9.05
N ALA A 40 13.17 -13.40 -10.19
CA ALA A 40 12.16 -12.36 -10.19
C ALA A 40 10.82 -12.83 -9.61
N SER A 41 10.47 -14.06 -9.86
CA SER A 41 9.21 -14.61 -9.36
C SER A 41 9.19 -14.68 -7.83
N VAL A 42 10.29 -15.17 -7.24
CA VAL A 42 10.42 -15.26 -5.78
C VAL A 42 10.47 -13.87 -5.16
N ALA A 43 11.18 -12.93 -5.81
CA ALA A 43 11.25 -11.56 -5.32
C ALA A 43 9.86 -10.93 -5.28
N ARG A 44 9.07 -11.13 -6.31
CA ARG A 44 7.71 -10.60 -6.38
C ARG A 44 6.83 -11.19 -5.28
N GLU A 45 6.89 -12.50 -5.09
CA GLU A 45 6.10 -13.16 -4.05
C GLU A 45 6.41 -12.62 -2.67
N LYS A 46 7.70 -12.50 -2.36
CA LYS A 46 8.13 -11.95 -1.07
C LYS A 46 7.71 -10.49 -0.92
N ALA A 47 7.79 -9.72 -2.01
CA ALA A 47 7.40 -8.33 -1.99
C ALA A 47 5.91 -8.17 -1.70
N MET A 48 5.07 -9.01 -2.31
CA MET A 48 3.63 -8.95 -2.06
C MET A 48 3.29 -9.31 -0.62
N THR A 49 3.93 -10.33 -0.08
CA THR A 49 3.73 -10.73 1.31
C THR A 49 4.13 -9.59 2.25
N GLU A 50 5.27 -8.97 1.99
CA GLU A 50 5.73 -7.87 2.82
C GLU A 50 4.82 -6.65 2.70
N ALA A 51 4.36 -6.34 1.50
CA ALA A 51 3.45 -5.22 1.29
C ALA A 51 2.14 -5.43 2.05
N ASN A 52 1.60 -6.64 2.01
CA ASN A 52 0.38 -6.95 2.74
C ASN A 52 0.57 -6.78 4.24
N ARG A 53 1.68 -7.25 4.78
CA ARG A 53 1.96 -7.12 6.20
C ARG A 53 2.18 -5.67 6.61
N GLN A 54 2.92 -4.91 5.82
CA GLN A 54 3.14 -3.50 6.11
C GLN A 54 1.85 -2.70 6.07
N ALA A 55 1.01 -2.97 5.08
CA ALA A 55 -0.28 -2.28 4.96
C ALA A 55 -1.19 -2.62 6.12
N TYR A 56 -1.28 -3.88 6.47
CA TYR A 56 -2.06 -4.36 7.58
C TYR A 56 -1.63 -3.67 8.88
N THR A 57 -0.33 -3.61 9.12
CA THR A 57 0.21 -2.94 10.31
C THR A 57 -0.09 -1.44 10.29
N ALA A 58 0.07 -0.80 9.13
CA ALA A 58 -0.19 0.63 9.01
C ALA A 58 -1.65 0.96 9.31
N VAL A 59 -2.57 0.16 8.79
CA VAL A 59 -4.00 0.35 9.06
C VAL A 59 -4.30 0.09 10.53
N ALA A 60 -3.75 -0.98 11.09
CA ALA A 60 -3.96 -1.31 12.49
C ALA A 60 -3.55 -0.16 13.42
N LYS A 61 -2.43 0.47 13.11
CA LYS A 61 -1.94 1.61 13.90
C LYS A 61 -2.91 2.80 13.89
N ARG A 62 -3.70 2.93 12.85
CA ARG A 62 -4.68 4.01 12.73
C ARG A 62 -5.95 3.74 13.52
N VAL A 63 -6.31 2.48 13.68
CA VAL A 63 -7.65 2.11 14.16
C VAL A 63 -7.66 1.42 15.52
N THR A 64 -6.51 1.06 16.08
CA THR A 64 -6.48 0.39 17.37
C THR A 64 -5.30 0.85 18.23
N THR A 65 -5.20 0.31 19.43
CA THR A 65 -4.16 0.65 20.39
C THR A 65 -2.87 -0.11 20.12
N ALA A 66 -1.81 0.27 20.84
CA ALA A 66 -0.52 -0.44 20.73
C ALA A 66 -0.67 -1.93 21.05
N ASP A 67 -1.48 -2.26 22.05
CA ASP A 67 -1.75 -3.66 22.39
C ASP A 67 -2.49 -4.38 21.27
N GLY A 68 -3.44 -3.70 20.65
CA GLY A 68 -4.16 -4.25 19.51
C GLY A 68 -3.24 -4.51 18.34
N VAL A 69 -2.34 -3.58 18.03
CA VAL A 69 -1.35 -3.76 16.97
C VAL A 69 -0.48 -4.98 17.26
N ARG A 70 -0.02 -5.12 18.49
CA ARG A 70 0.84 -6.24 18.85
C ARG A 70 0.13 -7.57 18.65
N ARG A 71 -1.14 -7.67 19.07
CA ARG A 71 -1.90 -8.90 18.88
C ARG A 71 -2.13 -9.23 17.42
N LEU A 72 -2.42 -8.21 16.61
CA LEU A 72 -2.62 -8.40 15.19
C LEU A 72 -1.34 -8.84 14.50
N ASN A 73 -0.19 -8.34 14.95
CA ASN A 73 1.10 -8.70 14.36
C ASN A 73 1.54 -10.13 14.70
N GLU A 74 0.89 -10.79 15.64
CA GLU A 74 1.17 -12.19 15.95
C GLU A 74 0.61 -13.14 14.90
N LEU A 75 -0.27 -12.67 14.04
CA LEU A 75 -0.83 -13.48 12.98
C LEU A 75 0.23 -13.78 11.91
N ASN A 76 0.16 -14.97 11.34
CA ASN A 76 1.07 -15.34 10.26
C ASN A 76 0.62 -14.74 8.93
N ASP A 77 1.46 -14.87 7.91
CA ASP A 77 1.20 -14.25 6.61
C ASP A 77 -0.09 -14.75 5.96
N ALA A 78 -0.39 -16.04 6.11
CA ALA A 78 -1.61 -16.60 5.54
C ALA A 78 -2.85 -16.02 6.22
N GLN A 79 -2.79 -15.82 7.52
CA GLN A 79 -3.91 -15.22 8.25
C GLN A 79 -4.10 -13.75 7.87
N ILE A 80 -3.00 -13.03 7.66
CA ILE A 80 -3.06 -11.63 7.26
C ILE A 80 -3.74 -11.47 5.90
N LEU A 81 -3.53 -12.43 4.98
CA LEU A 81 -4.18 -12.37 3.68
C LEU A 81 -5.70 -12.30 3.78
N ASN A 82 -6.29 -12.89 4.82
CA ASN A 82 -7.73 -12.86 5.00
C ASN A 82 -8.25 -11.45 5.28
N PHE A 83 -7.39 -10.54 5.70
CA PHE A 83 -7.75 -9.17 6.00
C PHE A 83 -7.55 -8.25 4.80
N ILE A 84 -6.90 -8.73 3.74
CA ILE A 84 -6.61 -7.91 2.56
C ILE A 84 -7.78 -8.02 1.60
N LYS A 85 -8.36 -6.86 1.28
CA LYS A 85 -9.49 -6.79 0.38
C LYS A 85 -9.04 -6.71 -1.08
N GLU A 86 -8.02 -5.90 -1.34
CA GLU A 86 -7.60 -5.62 -2.70
C GLU A 86 -6.18 -5.06 -2.71
N VAL A 87 -5.42 -5.39 -3.75
CA VAL A 87 -4.08 -4.84 -3.95
C VAL A 87 -4.04 -4.25 -5.34
N SER A 88 -3.67 -2.98 -5.45
CA SER A 88 -3.52 -2.29 -6.73
C SER A 88 -2.07 -1.92 -6.93
N ILE A 89 -1.50 -2.30 -8.06
CA ILE A 89 -0.11 -1.94 -8.37
C ILE A 89 -0.09 -0.57 -9.02
N ILE A 90 0.53 0.40 -8.37
CA ILE A 90 0.66 1.75 -8.88
C ILE A 90 1.83 1.83 -9.86
N SER A 91 2.96 1.24 -9.49
CA SER A 91 4.13 1.17 -10.35
C SER A 91 4.95 -0.04 -9.97
N GLU A 92 5.68 -0.60 -10.93
CA GLU A 92 6.56 -1.70 -10.64
C GLU A 92 7.75 -1.74 -11.60
N LYS A 93 8.87 -2.26 -11.11
CA LYS A 93 10.07 -2.53 -11.89
C LYS A 93 10.61 -3.88 -11.44
N ALA A 94 10.98 -4.71 -12.40
CA ALA A 94 11.53 -6.01 -12.10
C ALA A 94 12.79 -6.25 -12.90
N SER A 95 13.77 -6.88 -12.28
CA SER A 95 14.95 -7.40 -12.94
C SER A 95 14.99 -8.90 -12.72
N ASN A 96 16.11 -9.56 -13.04
CA ASN A 96 16.21 -11.01 -12.89
C ASN A 96 16.10 -11.45 -11.43
N VAL A 97 16.45 -10.61 -10.47
CA VAL A 97 16.51 -10.98 -9.06
C VAL A 97 15.86 -9.97 -8.13
N ARG A 98 15.34 -8.86 -8.68
CA ARG A 98 14.85 -7.77 -7.84
C ARG A 98 13.48 -7.30 -8.29
N TYR A 99 12.64 -6.99 -7.32
CA TYR A 99 11.31 -6.45 -7.59
C TYR A 99 11.09 -5.21 -6.74
N ILE A 100 10.76 -4.09 -7.39
CA ILE A 100 10.47 -2.83 -6.73
C ILE A 100 9.07 -2.42 -7.15
N ALA A 101 8.21 -2.12 -6.20
CA ALA A 101 6.85 -1.73 -6.54
C ALA A 101 6.27 -0.78 -5.51
N THR A 102 5.37 0.07 -5.98
CA THR A 102 4.50 0.88 -5.12
C THR A 102 3.09 0.35 -5.30
N LEU A 103 2.46 0.00 -4.20
CA LEU A 103 1.17 -0.67 -4.18
C LEU A 103 0.20 0.07 -3.28
N ASN A 104 -1.05 0.08 -3.67
CA ASN A 104 -2.12 0.52 -2.77
C ASN A 104 -2.84 -0.72 -2.29
N VAL A 105 -2.79 -0.97 -0.98
CA VAL A 105 -3.38 -2.15 -0.37
C VAL A 105 -4.60 -1.74 0.44
N ALA A 106 -5.74 -2.32 0.13
CA ALA A 106 -6.97 -2.08 0.86
C ALA A 106 -7.21 -3.20 1.85
N VAL A 107 -7.38 -2.85 3.12
CA VAL A 107 -7.64 -3.81 4.20
C VAL A 107 -9.15 -3.88 4.41
N ASN A 108 -9.66 -5.08 4.64
CA ASN A 108 -11.09 -5.27 4.86
C ASN A 108 -11.48 -4.77 6.24
N GLU A 109 -12.18 -3.65 6.26
CA GLU A 109 -12.59 -3.00 7.49
C GLU A 109 -13.46 -3.90 8.37
N HIS A 110 -14.42 -4.57 7.76
CA HIS A 110 -15.36 -5.41 8.49
C HIS A 110 -14.65 -6.57 9.21
N ILE A 111 -13.78 -7.26 8.51
CA ILE A 111 -13.05 -8.38 9.07
C ILE A 111 -12.10 -7.91 10.17
N LEU A 112 -11.41 -6.81 9.94
CA LEU A 112 -10.50 -6.26 10.93
C LEU A 112 -11.21 -5.87 12.21
N LYS A 113 -12.35 -5.21 12.10
CA LYS A 113 -13.16 -4.82 13.26
C LYS A 113 -13.68 -6.03 14.03
N THR A 114 -14.04 -7.07 13.32
CA THR A 114 -14.54 -8.29 13.96
C THR A 114 -13.42 -8.95 14.79
N TYR A 115 -12.21 -8.90 14.31
CA TYR A 115 -11.08 -9.49 15.01
C TYR A 115 -10.67 -8.68 16.25
N MET A 116 -10.78 -7.39 16.16
CA MET A 116 -10.47 -6.52 17.29
C MET A 116 -11.56 -6.59 18.35
#